data_6bcf2ddb38d391b49064c88cfff6c8d7
#
_entry.id   6bcf2ddb38d391b49064c88cfff6c8d7
#
_cell.length_a   1.000
_cell.length_b   1.000
_cell.length_c   1.000
_cell.angle_alpha   90.00
_cell.angle_beta   90.00
_cell.angle_gamma   90.00
#
_symmetry.space_group_name_H-M   'P 1'
#
loop_
_entity.id
_entity.type
_entity.pdbx_description
1 polymer ?
#
loop_
_entity_poly.entity_id
_entity_poly.type
_entity_poly.pdbx_seq_one_letter_code
_entity_poly.pdbx_strand_id
1 'polypeptide(L)'
;MARDGHVVPVDPQTALTVKKKKQSSRNWILLDCTGQGTVLDVDKHAIMHRVQIHARDLRILDPLLSYPSTILGRERAIVLNLEHIKAIITADEVLLRDPTDEHIIPVVEELQRRLPLSNGFQFQVQGDGKEYQSGQQDGEAEEDDSPFEFRALEVALEAICSFLAARTTELETAAYPALDELTAKISSRNLDRVRKLKSAMTRLTARVQKVRDELEQLLDDDDDMADLYLSRKMSSSSPVSGSGPANWFPASPTIGSKISRASRASVATVRGDEDDIEELEMLLEVIIHIVSGFSIFMKVYNGVSLLQAYFMQIDGTLNKLTTLREYIDDTEDYINIQLDNHRNQLIQLELFLSSGTVCLSIYSLVSAIFGMNIPYTWNDDHGYMFKWVVIVAGFASAVLFITIIYYARYKGLVGS
;
A
#
# COMPACT_ATOMS: atom_id res chain seq x y z
N MET A 1 70.40 0.74 -27.90
CA MET A 1 69.15 1.43 -28.28
C MET A 1 68.23 1.40 -27.06
N ALA A 2 68.26 2.49 -26.32
CA ALA A 2 67.49 2.66 -25.08
C ALA A 2 66.06 3.15 -25.46
N ARG A 3 65.03 2.56 -24.81
CA ARG A 3 63.66 3.06 -24.89
C ARG A 3 63.44 3.89 -23.64
N ASP A 4 63.21 5.17 -23.85
CA ASP A 4 62.82 6.12 -22.83
C ASP A 4 61.39 5.83 -22.36
N GLY A 5 61.25 5.55 -21.08
CA GLY A 5 59.97 5.45 -20.40
C GLY A 5 59.48 6.83 -19.95
N HIS A 6 58.43 7.29 -20.57
CA HIS A 6 57.70 8.51 -20.16
C HIS A 6 56.95 8.23 -18.88
N VAL A 7 57.44 8.77 -17.75
CA VAL A 7 56.70 8.81 -16.47
C VAL A 7 55.77 10.02 -16.50
N VAL A 8 54.48 9.77 -16.53
CA VAL A 8 53.43 10.79 -16.33
C VAL A 8 53.27 11.02 -14.83
N PRO A 9 53.39 12.26 -14.33
CA PRO A 9 53.12 12.54 -12.93
C PRO A 9 51.62 12.41 -12.61
N VAL A 10 51.28 11.54 -11.67
CA VAL A 10 49.93 11.40 -11.13
C VAL A 10 49.75 12.51 -10.11
N ASP A 11 48.78 13.39 -10.41
CA ASP A 11 48.33 14.47 -9.54
C ASP A 11 47.72 13.92 -8.23
N PRO A 12 48.17 14.36 -7.04
CA PRO A 12 47.68 13.80 -5.78
C PRO A 12 46.30 14.30 -5.34
N GLN A 13 45.56 15.03 -6.17
CA GLN A 13 44.25 15.56 -5.78
C GLN A 13 43.05 14.76 -6.26
N THR A 14 43.21 13.65 -6.96
CA THR A 14 42.08 12.80 -7.43
C THR A 14 41.76 11.62 -6.50
N ALA A 15 42.37 11.52 -5.32
CA ALA A 15 42.26 10.36 -4.44
C ALA A 15 41.37 10.58 -3.19
N LEU A 16 40.41 11.49 -3.18
CA LEU A 16 39.52 11.66 -2.00
C LEU A 16 38.07 12.00 -2.36
N THR A 17 37.47 11.26 -3.28
CA THR A 17 36.01 11.09 -3.30
C THR A 17 35.65 9.62 -3.29
N VAL A 18 36.17 8.90 -2.31
CA VAL A 18 35.51 7.69 -1.84
C VAL A 18 34.19 8.17 -1.21
N LYS A 19 33.10 8.09 -1.97
CA LYS A 19 31.75 8.20 -1.44
C LYS A 19 31.73 7.25 -0.22
N LYS A 20 31.72 7.81 0.98
CA LYS A 20 31.43 7.07 2.21
C LYS A 20 30.12 6.33 1.94
N LYS A 21 30.21 5.04 1.65
CA LYS A 21 29.07 4.15 1.56
C LYS A 21 28.37 4.34 2.90
N LYS A 22 27.14 4.88 2.88
CA LYS A 22 26.34 5.10 4.07
C LYS A 22 26.31 3.75 4.76
N GLN A 23 27.03 3.63 5.86
CA GLN A 23 27.13 2.39 6.62
C GLN A 23 25.70 2.15 7.09
N SER A 24 25.05 1.11 6.59
CA SER A 24 23.70 0.71 6.97
C SER A 24 23.70 0.63 8.50
N SER A 25 22.87 1.45 9.13
CA SER A 25 22.69 1.44 10.57
C SER A 25 22.41 0.00 11.01
N ARG A 26 23.23 -0.51 11.96
CA ARG A 26 23.05 -1.84 12.55
C ARG A 26 22.27 -1.76 13.84
N ASN A 27 21.65 -0.59 14.09
CA ASN A 27 20.95 -0.32 15.32
C ASN A 27 19.60 -1.00 15.31
N TRP A 28 19.37 -1.77 16.33
CA TRP A 28 18.08 -2.37 16.64
C TRP A 28 17.61 -1.86 17.99
N ILE A 29 16.31 -1.75 18.18
CA ILE A 29 15.72 -1.58 19.50
C ILE A 29 15.02 -2.87 19.87
N LEU A 30 15.32 -3.35 21.05
CA LEU A 30 14.64 -4.47 21.68
C LEU A 30 13.68 -3.92 22.71
N LEU A 31 12.44 -4.34 22.63
CA LEU A 31 11.38 -4.05 23.58
C LEU A 31 10.94 -5.36 24.22
N ASP A 32 10.95 -5.41 25.53
CA ASP A 32 10.51 -6.59 26.29
C ASP A 32 9.04 -6.50 26.66
N CYS A 33 8.50 -7.53 27.29
CA CYS A 33 7.13 -7.58 27.77
C CYS A 33 6.80 -6.51 28.84
N THR A 34 7.80 -5.84 29.41
CA THR A 34 7.62 -4.73 30.38
C THR A 34 7.60 -3.37 29.69
N GLY A 35 7.79 -3.31 28.35
CA GLY A 35 7.87 -2.07 27.59
C GLY A 35 9.22 -1.36 27.71
N GLN A 36 10.23 -1.98 28.34
CA GLN A 36 11.56 -1.40 28.42
C GLN A 36 12.27 -1.55 27.07
N GLY A 37 12.75 -0.45 26.52
CA GLY A 37 13.50 -0.40 25.27
C GLY A 37 14.99 -0.36 25.48
N THR A 38 15.74 -1.30 24.87
CA THR A 38 17.19 -1.31 24.85
C THR A 38 17.70 -1.23 23.42
N VAL A 39 18.60 -0.26 23.15
CA VAL A 39 19.21 -0.12 21.82
C VAL A 39 20.36 -1.12 21.71
N LEU A 40 20.32 -1.95 20.68
CA LEU A 40 21.31 -2.98 20.40
C LEU A 40 22.05 -2.66 19.11
N ASP A 41 23.37 -2.60 19.15
CA ASP A 41 24.23 -2.60 17.96
C ASP A 41 24.77 -4.03 17.74
N VAL A 42 23.99 -4.83 17.03
CA VAL A 42 24.25 -6.25 16.83
C VAL A 42 24.28 -6.64 15.37
N ASP A 43 25.16 -7.58 15.05
CA ASP A 43 25.25 -8.16 13.71
C ASP A 43 24.10 -9.14 13.45
N LYS A 44 23.81 -9.37 12.16
CA LYS A 44 22.80 -10.36 11.70
C LYS A 44 22.99 -11.74 12.34
N HIS A 45 24.23 -12.18 12.55
CA HIS A 45 24.52 -13.46 13.18
C HIS A 45 24.07 -13.52 14.64
N ALA A 46 24.27 -12.44 15.39
CA ALA A 46 23.84 -12.36 16.77
C ALA A 46 22.32 -12.42 16.90
N ILE A 47 21.58 -11.71 16.00
CA ILE A 47 20.12 -11.78 15.96
C ILE A 47 19.63 -13.18 15.59
N MET A 48 20.25 -13.80 14.57
CA MET A 48 19.92 -15.16 14.14
C MET A 48 20.06 -16.17 15.27
N HIS A 49 21.12 -16.06 16.09
CA HIS A 49 21.31 -16.91 17.25
C HIS A 49 20.34 -16.61 18.39
N ARG A 50 20.03 -15.33 18.63
CA ARG A 50 19.11 -14.91 19.69
C ARG A 50 17.70 -15.39 19.44
N VAL A 51 17.18 -15.16 18.23
CA VAL A 51 15.77 -15.41 17.86
C VAL A 51 15.59 -16.79 17.22
N GLN A 52 16.67 -17.49 16.88
CA GLN A 52 16.68 -18.79 16.20
C GLN A 52 15.93 -18.82 14.86
N ILE A 53 16.11 -17.78 14.06
CA ILE A 53 15.57 -17.68 12.70
C ILE A 53 16.63 -17.94 11.64
N HIS A 54 16.22 -18.36 10.45
CA HIS A 54 17.12 -18.62 9.34
C HIS A 54 17.71 -17.33 8.74
N ALA A 55 18.98 -17.41 8.30
CA ALA A 55 19.65 -16.30 7.61
C ALA A 55 18.89 -15.83 6.35
N ARG A 56 18.08 -16.69 5.74
CA ARG A 56 17.24 -16.38 4.59
C ARG A 56 16.16 -15.36 4.96
N ASP A 57 15.50 -15.54 6.09
CA ASP A 57 14.39 -14.67 6.54
C ASP A 57 14.94 -13.29 6.95
N LEU A 58 16.14 -13.23 7.55
CA LEU A 58 16.81 -11.96 7.83
C LEU A 58 17.20 -11.13 6.61
N ARG A 59 17.26 -11.73 5.41
CA ARG A 59 17.53 -10.98 4.18
C ARG A 59 16.36 -10.05 3.83
N ILE A 60 15.14 -10.42 4.17
CA ILE A 60 13.93 -9.62 3.92
C ILE A 60 14.00 -8.29 4.68
N LEU A 61 14.67 -8.29 5.84
CA LEU A 61 14.87 -7.10 6.67
C LEU A 61 16.11 -6.27 6.26
N ASP A 62 16.82 -6.63 5.18
CA ASP A 62 17.99 -5.88 4.74
C ASP A 62 17.58 -4.55 4.08
N PRO A 63 18.05 -3.38 4.59
CA PRO A 63 17.68 -2.09 4.00
C PRO A 63 18.29 -1.87 2.62
N LEU A 64 19.34 -2.62 2.27
CA LEU A 64 19.99 -2.53 0.95
C LEU A 64 19.21 -3.26 -0.14
N LEU A 65 18.29 -4.14 0.25
CA LEU A 65 17.47 -4.93 -0.64
C LEU A 65 16.00 -4.47 -0.50
N SER A 66 15.38 -4.12 -1.61
CA SER A 66 13.96 -3.78 -1.65
C SER A 66 13.16 -5.05 -1.84
N TYR A 67 12.72 -5.63 -0.74
CA TYR A 67 11.74 -6.71 -0.76
C TYR A 67 10.32 -6.14 -0.65
N PRO A 68 9.31 -6.81 -1.23
CA PRO A 68 7.92 -6.44 -1.02
C PRO A 68 7.52 -6.58 0.46
N SER A 69 6.40 -5.98 0.82
CA SER A 69 5.78 -6.19 2.14
C SER A 69 5.53 -7.67 2.34
N THR A 70 5.86 -8.18 3.53
CA THR A 70 5.77 -9.61 3.85
C THR A 70 5.64 -9.81 5.36
N ILE A 71 4.76 -10.75 5.75
CA ILE A 71 4.56 -11.21 7.12
C ILE A 71 4.84 -12.71 7.14
N LEU A 72 5.87 -13.15 7.87
CA LEU A 72 6.24 -14.56 7.94
C LEU A 72 6.13 -15.09 9.35
N GLY A 73 5.19 -16.01 9.58
CA GLY A 73 5.17 -16.86 10.77
C GLY A 73 6.29 -17.90 10.71
N ARG A 74 7.03 -18.06 11.81
CA ARG A 74 8.07 -19.07 11.99
C ARG A 74 7.86 -19.78 13.33
N GLU A 75 8.63 -20.84 13.57
CA GLU A 75 8.48 -21.65 14.80
C GLU A 75 8.60 -20.81 16.09
N ARG A 76 9.46 -19.76 16.09
CA ARG A 76 9.77 -18.98 17.28
C ARG A 76 9.66 -17.47 17.12
N ALA A 77 9.34 -16.99 15.93
CA ALA A 77 9.26 -15.56 15.66
C ALA A 77 8.36 -15.26 14.47
N ILE A 78 7.75 -14.09 14.48
CA ILE A 78 7.09 -13.47 13.35
C ILE A 78 8.06 -12.44 12.76
N VAL A 79 8.37 -12.57 11.47
CA VAL A 79 9.24 -11.62 10.76
C VAL A 79 8.36 -10.69 9.94
N LEU A 80 8.40 -9.40 10.26
CA LEU A 80 7.62 -8.36 9.61
C LEU A 80 8.50 -7.49 8.73
N ASN A 81 8.12 -7.31 7.48
CA ASN A 81 8.64 -6.31 6.56
C ASN A 81 7.47 -5.56 5.94
N LEU A 82 6.98 -4.53 6.61
CA LEU A 82 5.85 -3.71 6.17
C LEU A 82 6.36 -2.31 5.89
N GLU A 83 6.71 -2.04 4.63
CA GLU A 83 7.18 -0.74 4.16
C GLU A 83 8.41 -0.22 4.95
N HIS A 84 8.19 0.72 5.87
CA HIS A 84 9.22 1.28 6.74
C HIS A 84 9.41 0.46 8.03
N ILE A 85 8.41 -0.35 8.42
CA ILE A 85 8.44 -1.16 9.64
C ILE A 85 9.13 -2.49 9.34
N LYS A 86 10.28 -2.70 9.95
CA LYS A 86 11.03 -3.96 9.89
C LYS A 86 11.23 -4.48 11.29
N ALA A 87 10.51 -5.54 11.63
CA ALA A 87 10.46 -6.06 12.97
C ALA A 87 10.59 -7.59 13.01
N ILE A 88 11.01 -8.07 14.16
CA ILE A 88 10.97 -9.48 14.53
C ILE A 88 10.25 -9.54 15.87
N ILE A 89 9.11 -10.23 15.91
CA ILE A 89 8.31 -10.43 17.11
C ILE A 89 8.53 -11.86 17.57
N THR A 90 8.87 -12.03 18.85
CA THR A 90 8.91 -13.33 19.55
C THR A 90 7.77 -13.38 20.57
N ALA A 91 7.65 -14.45 21.31
CA ALA A 91 6.66 -14.57 22.37
C ALA A 91 6.85 -13.56 23.53
N ASP A 92 8.09 -13.08 23.75
CA ASP A 92 8.46 -12.27 24.91
C ASP A 92 9.10 -10.92 24.56
N GLU A 93 9.58 -10.73 23.34
CA GLU A 93 10.34 -9.54 22.95
C GLU A 93 10.07 -9.14 21.50
N VAL A 94 10.18 -7.84 21.20
CA VAL A 94 10.09 -7.27 19.86
C VAL A 94 11.39 -6.58 19.50
N LEU A 95 11.96 -6.92 18.36
CA LEU A 95 13.12 -6.24 17.79
C LEU A 95 12.66 -5.40 16.59
N LEU A 96 12.83 -4.07 16.67
CA LEU A 96 12.62 -3.16 15.54
C LEU A 96 13.96 -2.66 15.01
N ARG A 97 14.01 -2.49 13.71
CA ARG A 97 15.17 -1.95 13.03
C ARG A 97 15.10 -0.43 12.87
N ASP A 98 16.30 0.20 12.89
CA ASP A 98 16.48 1.63 12.65
C ASP A 98 15.63 2.54 13.57
N PRO A 99 15.78 2.45 14.91
CA PRO A 99 14.95 3.17 15.88
C PRO A 99 15.05 4.69 15.82
N THR A 100 15.96 5.24 15.03
CA THR A 100 16.17 6.68 14.85
C THR A 100 15.42 7.25 13.64
N ASP A 101 14.70 6.42 12.89
CA ASP A 101 13.85 6.88 11.77
C ASP A 101 12.61 7.58 12.31
N GLU A 102 12.29 8.76 11.76
CA GLU A 102 11.12 9.57 12.16
C GLU A 102 9.79 8.79 12.08
N HIS A 103 9.71 7.80 11.18
CA HIS A 103 8.52 6.96 11.04
C HIS A 103 8.46 5.79 12.01
N ILE A 104 9.59 5.40 12.60
CA ILE A 104 9.68 4.29 13.57
C ILE A 104 9.48 4.78 15.00
N ILE A 105 9.87 6.00 15.32
CA ILE A 105 9.72 6.57 16.67
C ILE A 105 8.29 6.43 17.21
N PRO A 106 7.22 6.83 16.47
CA PRO A 106 5.85 6.68 16.97
C PRO A 106 5.45 5.22 17.23
N VAL A 107 5.98 4.29 16.42
CA VAL A 107 5.73 2.84 16.60
C VAL A 107 6.36 2.33 17.88
N VAL A 108 7.59 2.78 18.16
CA VAL A 108 8.29 2.42 19.41
C VAL A 108 7.55 2.95 20.64
N GLU A 109 7.10 4.21 20.59
CA GLU A 109 6.34 4.82 21.68
C GLU A 109 5.02 4.09 21.93
N GLU A 110 4.31 3.71 20.87
CA GLU A 110 3.06 2.98 20.98
C GLU A 110 3.26 1.54 21.49
N LEU A 111 4.33 0.87 21.07
CA LEU A 111 4.71 -0.43 21.61
C LEU A 111 5.05 -0.32 23.11
N GLN A 112 5.82 0.68 23.51
CA GLN A 112 6.13 0.90 24.93
C GLN A 112 4.88 1.15 25.78
N ARG A 113 3.86 1.74 25.20
CA ARG A 113 2.58 2.01 25.88
C ARG A 113 1.70 0.77 26.01
N ARG A 114 1.61 -0.07 24.95
CA ARG A 114 0.64 -1.20 24.88
C ARG A 114 1.23 -2.54 25.28
N LEU A 115 2.56 -2.74 25.20
CA LEU A 115 3.16 -4.04 25.52
C LEU A 115 3.11 -4.38 27.02
N PRO A 116 3.30 -3.44 27.97
CA PRO A 116 3.16 -3.79 29.37
C PRO A 116 1.75 -4.32 29.62
N LEU A 117 1.66 -5.55 30.13
CA LEU A 117 0.42 -6.00 30.74
C LEU A 117 0.09 -4.97 31.81
N SER A 118 -1.10 -4.38 31.75
CA SER A 118 -1.64 -3.60 32.84
C SER A 118 -1.74 -4.52 34.07
N ASN A 119 -0.63 -4.67 34.80
CA ASN A 119 -0.65 -5.30 36.10
C ASN A 119 -1.52 -4.42 36.99
N GLY A 120 -2.82 -4.64 36.89
CA GLY A 120 -3.77 -4.15 37.85
C GLY A 120 -3.28 -4.56 39.25
N PHE A 121 -2.93 -3.54 40.03
CA PHE A 121 -2.80 -3.63 41.47
C PHE A 121 -1.78 -4.66 41.99
N GLN A 122 -0.50 -4.27 42.02
CA GLN A 122 0.31 -4.67 43.17
C GLN A 122 -0.38 -4.13 44.45
N PHE A 123 -1.11 -5.01 45.11
CA PHE A 123 -1.56 -4.80 46.49
C PHE A 123 -0.31 -4.60 47.34
N GLN A 124 0.07 -3.38 47.55
CA GLN A 124 0.95 -3.01 48.65
C GLN A 124 0.12 -3.16 49.90
N VAL A 125 0.24 -4.34 50.53
CA VAL A 125 -0.28 -4.59 51.87
C VAL A 125 0.54 -3.75 52.83
N GLN A 126 0.11 -2.51 53.04
CA GLN A 126 0.50 -1.73 54.22
C GLN A 126 -0.77 -1.50 55.04
N GLY A 127 -0.82 -2.22 56.16
CA GLY A 127 -1.92 -2.14 57.08
C GLY A 127 -2.16 -0.74 57.58
N ASP A 128 -3.39 -0.27 57.42
CA ASP A 128 -4.11 0.35 58.53
C ASP A 128 -5.60 0.46 58.13
N GLY A 129 -6.47 0.07 59.05
CA GLY A 129 -7.90 -0.03 58.82
C GLY A 129 -8.59 1.30 58.62
N LYS A 130 -9.41 1.35 57.57
CA LYS A 130 -10.66 2.11 57.55
C LYS A 130 -11.50 1.68 56.37
N GLU A 131 -12.71 1.14 56.72
CA GLU A 131 -13.83 0.91 55.81
C GLU A 131 -14.18 2.18 55.06
N TYR A 132 -14.21 2.11 53.71
CA TYR A 132 -15.02 2.99 52.90
C TYR A 132 -15.74 2.17 51.81
N GLN A 133 -17.04 2.41 51.78
CA GLN A 133 -18.02 1.81 50.91
C GLN A 133 -17.69 1.93 49.44
N SER A 134 -17.79 0.82 48.74
CA SER A 134 -17.70 0.65 47.30
C SER A 134 -18.86 1.35 46.63
N GLY A 135 -18.55 2.36 45.81
CA GLY A 135 -19.41 2.82 44.74
C GLY A 135 -19.15 1.96 43.52
N GLN A 136 -20.13 1.17 43.14
CA GLN A 136 -20.20 0.43 41.90
C GLN A 136 -20.10 1.43 40.73
N GLN A 137 -19.02 1.37 39.98
CA GLN A 137 -18.94 1.89 38.64
C GLN A 137 -18.60 0.70 37.76
N ASP A 138 -19.66 0.10 37.19
CA ASP A 138 -19.59 -0.86 36.10
C ASP A 138 -18.99 -0.16 34.86
N GLY A 139 -17.68 -0.15 34.77
CA GLY A 139 -16.93 0.03 33.55
C GLY A 139 -16.28 -1.33 33.29
N GLU A 140 -16.87 -2.14 32.42
CA GLU A 140 -16.22 -3.30 31.85
C GLU A 140 -14.95 -2.81 31.15
N ALA A 141 -13.83 -2.79 31.86
CA ALA A 141 -12.52 -2.85 31.27
C ALA A 141 -12.42 -4.30 30.76
N GLU A 142 -12.72 -4.53 29.49
CA GLU A 142 -12.32 -5.75 28.80
C GLU A 142 -10.81 -5.89 29.06
N GLU A 143 -10.44 -6.80 29.95
CA GLU A 143 -9.05 -7.22 30.12
C GLU A 143 -8.63 -7.79 28.77
N ASP A 144 -7.81 -7.04 28.06
CA ASP A 144 -7.23 -7.42 26.77
C ASP A 144 -6.25 -8.58 27.01
N ASP A 145 -6.79 -9.80 27.16
CA ASP A 145 -6.06 -11.06 27.39
C ASP A 145 -5.38 -11.56 26.09
N SER A 146 -5.10 -10.63 25.18
CA SER A 146 -4.44 -10.89 23.91
C SER A 146 -2.97 -11.26 24.13
N PRO A 147 -2.46 -12.34 23.51
CA PRO A 147 -1.05 -12.72 23.61
C PRO A 147 -0.09 -11.59 23.22
N PHE A 148 1.10 -11.57 23.79
CA PHE A 148 2.11 -10.54 23.55
C PHE A 148 2.40 -10.34 22.06
N GLU A 149 2.56 -11.43 21.32
CA GLU A 149 2.84 -11.42 19.89
C GLU A 149 1.73 -10.72 19.08
N PHE A 150 0.45 -10.89 19.46
CA PHE A 150 -0.67 -10.24 18.78
C PHE A 150 -0.79 -8.77 19.12
N ARG A 151 -0.52 -8.35 20.35
CA ARG A 151 -0.47 -6.94 20.71
C ARG A 151 0.65 -6.21 19.97
N ALA A 152 1.81 -6.84 19.82
CA ALA A 152 2.90 -6.28 19.04
C ALA A 152 2.58 -6.21 17.54
N LEU A 153 1.93 -7.25 17.00
CA LEU A 153 1.48 -7.30 15.61
C LEU A 153 0.40 -6.24 15.35
N GLU A 154 -0.54 -6.07 16.26
CA GLU A 154 -1.59 -5.05 16.18
C GLU A 154 -1.01 -3.65 16.04
N VAL A 155 -0.08 -3.27 16.91
CA VAL A 155 0.58 -1.96 16.82
C VAL A 155 1.29 -1.77 15.49
N ALA A 156 1.95 -2.80 14.98
CA ALA A 156 2.63 -2.72 13.68
C ALA A 156 1.63 -2.55 12.52
N LEU A 157 0.50 -3.27 12.55
CA LEU A 157 -0.56 -3.16 11.54
C LEU A 157 -1.27 -1.81 11.61
N GLU A 158 -1.61 -1.33 12.79
CA GLU A 158 -2.20 0.00 12.99
C GLU A 158 -1.29 1.10 12.45
N ALA A 159 0.00 1.02 12.74
CA ALA A 159 0.98 2.00 12.28
C ALA A 159 1.09 2.02 10.75
N ILE A 160 1.15 0.86 10.08
CA ILE A 160 1.24 0.82 8.62
C ILE A 160 -0.06 1.28 7.95
N CYS A 161 -1.22 0.89 8.47
CA CYS A 161 -2.52 1.33 7.95
C CYS A 161 -2.68 2.84 8.08
N SER A 162 -2.36 3.40 9.23
CA SER A 162 -2.37 4.85 9.48
C SER A 162 -1.42 5.61 8.56
N PHE A 163 -0.19 5.10 8.39
CA PHE A 163 0.80 5.67 7.47
C PHE A 163 0.31 5.69 6.02
N LEU A 164 -0.22 4.58 5.52
CA LEU A 164 -0.73 4.48 4.15
C LEU A 164 -1.97 5.36 3.95
N ALA A 165 -2.87 5.41 4.93
CA ALA A 165 -4.03 6.30 4.91
C ALA A 165 -3.63 7.78 4.89
N ALA A 166 -2.65 8.18 5.70
CA ALA A 166 -2.12 9.54 5.72
C ALA A 166 -1.49 9.93 4.37
N ARG A 167 -0.70 9.03 3.77
CA ARG A 167 -0.12 9.25 2.43
C ARG A 167 -1.18 9.33 1.33
N THR A 168 -2.26 8.57 1.46
CA THR A 168 -3.40 8.64 0.52
C THR A 168 -4.08 9.99 0.63
N THR A 169 -4.36 10.47 1.83
CA THR A 169 -4.98 11.78 2.07
C THR A 169 -4.08 12.94 1.61
N GLU A 170 -2.77 12.85 1.79
CA GLU A 170 -1.80 13.82 1.29
C GLU A 170 -1.85 13.92 -0.25
N LEU A 171 -1.86 12.77 -0.95
CA LEU A 171 -1.99 12.73 -2.40
C LEU A 171 -3.35 13.25 -2.87
N GLU A 172 -4.43 12.90 -2.20
CA GLU A 172 -5.78 13.37 -2.49
C GLU A 172 -5.86 14.90 -2.38
N THR A 173 -5.38 15.47 -1.29
CA THR A 173 -5.35 16.91 -1.05
C THR A 173 -4.49 17.67 -2.08
N ALA A 174 -3.44 17.05 -2.60
CA ALA A 174 -2.60 17.63 -3.64
C ALA A 174 -3.18 17.47 -5.05
N ALA A 175 -3.97 16.40 -5.29
CA ALA A 175 -4.50 16.06 -6.60
C ALA A 175 -5.64 16.98 -7.03
N TYR A 176 -6.65 17.20 -6.19
CA TYR A 176 -7.83 18.00 -6.55
C TYR A 176 -7.47 19.42 -7.03
N PRO A 177 -6.67 20.23 -6.31
CA PRO A 177 -6.29 21.55 -6.80
C PRO A 177 -5.48 21.51 -8.08
N ALA A 178 -4.64 20.47 -8.27
CA ALA A 178 -3.83 20.35 -9.47
C ALA A 178 -4.66 20.02 -10.71
N LEU A 179 -5.73 19.22 -10.54
CA LEU A 179 -6.69 18.91 -11.60
C LEU A 179 -7.57 20.10 -11.93
N ASP A 180 -8.03 20.86 -10.93
CA ASP A 180 -8.81 22.10 -11.11
C ASP A 180 -7.98 23.15 -11.87
N GLU A 181 -6.69 23.34 -11.51
CA GLU A 181 -5.80 24.23 -12.24
C GLU A 181 -5.59 23.77 -13.70
N LEU A 182 -5.52 22.46 -13.93
CA LEU A 182 -5.32 21.90 -15.28
C LEU A 182 -6.57 22.10 -16.14
N THR A 183 -7.76 21.89 -15.61
CA THR A 183 -9.02 22.10 -16.31
C THR A 183 -9.27 23.58 -16.60
N ALA A 184 -8.93 24.46 -15.65
CA ALA A 184 -9.05 25.92 -15.84
C ALA A 184 -8.06 26.46 -16.87
N LYS A 185 -6.82 25.96 -16.89
CA LYS A 185 -5.77 26.39 -17.79
C LYS A 185 -4.85 25.25 -18.18
N ILE A 186 -5.01 24.82 -19.43
CA ILE A 186 -4.14 23.79 -20.01
C ILE A 186 -2.75 24.39 -20.25
N SER A 187 -1.76 23.92 -19.49
CA SER A 187 -0.37 24.32 -19.66
C SER A 187 0.56 23.11 -19.48
N SER A 188 1.72 23.13 -20.13
CA SER A 188 2.72 22.06 -20.01
C SER A 188 3.16 21.84 -18.56
N ARG A 189 3.20 22.92 -17.76
CA ARG A 189 3.55 22.88 -16.35
C ARG A 189 2.50 22.11 -15.52
N ASN A 190 1.21 22.40 -15.74
CA ASN A 190 0.12 21.77 -15.02
C ASN A 190 0.01 20.28 -15.41
N LEU A 191 0.20 19.96 -16.70
CA LEU A 191 0.28 18.58 -17.19
C LEU A 191 1.42 17.79 -16.53
N ASP A 192 2.62 18.38 -16.39
CA ASP A 192 3.75 17.74 -15.73
C ASP A 192 3.47 17.49 -14.24
N ARG A 193 2.79 18.44 -13.58
CA ARG A 193 2.36 18.28 -12.17
C ARG A 193 1.40 17.11 -12.01
N VAL A 194 0.37 16.99 -12.84
CA VAL A 194 -0.60 15.89 -12.82
C VAL A 194 0.07 14.55 -13.15
N ARG A 195 0.99 14.50 -14.11
CA ARG A 195 1.77 13.29 -14.41
C ARG A 195 2.61 12.82 -13.21
N LYS A 196 3.23 13.75 -12.48
CA LYS A 196 3.98 13.43 -11.26
C LYS A 196 3.07 12.87 -10.17
N LEU A 197 1.88 13.45 -9.98
CA LEU A 197 0.87 12.96 -9.06
C LEU A 197 0.39 11.55 -9.45
N LYS A 198 0.04 11.33 -10.73
CA LYS A 198 -0.35 10.01 -11.25
C LYS A 198 0.74 8.96 -11.01
N SER A 199 2.00 9.30 -11.24
CA SER A 199 3.14 8.43 -10.97
C SER A 199 3.32 8.14 -9.46
N ALA A 200 3.14 9.14 -8.60
CA ALA A 200 3.20 8.96 -7.15
C ALA A 200 2.05 8.06 -6.65
N MET A 201 0.85 8.28 -7.16
CA MET A 201 -0.32 7.48 -6.87
C MET A 201 -0.15 6.02 -7.29
N THR A 202 0.32 5.76 -8.51
CA THR A 202 0.56 4.39 -9.00
C THR A 202 1.55 3.65 -8.09
N ARG A 203 2.60 4.34 -7.62
CA ARG A 203 3.55 3.75 -6.66
C ARG A 203 2.90 3.46 -5.30
N LEU A 204 2.06 4.37 -4.80
CA LEU A 204 1.35 4.17 -3.54
C LEU A 204 0.33 3.04 -3.66
N THR A 205 -0.46 2.99 -4.74
CA THR A 205 -1.41 1.90 -5.01
C THR A 205 -0.72 0.54 -5.01
N ALA A 206 0.44 0.42 -5.66
CA ALA A 206 1.20 -0.83 -5.68
C ALA A 206 1.68 -1.25 -4.29
N ARG A 207 2.01 -0.28 -3.40
CA ARG A 207 2.42 -0.55 -2.02
C ARG A 207 1.23 -0.99 -1.16
N VAL A 208 0.11 -0.28 -1.24
CA VAL A 208 -1.13 -0.64 -0.54
C VAL A 208 -1.61 -2.03 -0.98
N GLN A 209 -1.58 -2.31 -2.29
CA GLN A 209 -1.93 -3.61 -2.84
C GLN A 209 -1.07 -4.73 -2.26
N LYS A 210 0.25 -4.52 -2.11
CA LYS A 210 1.13 -5.54 -1.54
C LYS A 210 0.82 -5.83 -0.07
N VAL A 211 0.52 -4.80 0.72
CA VAL A 211 0.11 -5.01 2.13
C VAL A 211 -1.23 -5.74 2.20
N ARG A 212 -2.19 -5.38 1.33
CA ARG A 212 -3.48 -6.05 1.22
C ARG A 212 -3.32 -7.54 0.87
N ASP A 213 -2.54 -7.83 -0.18
CA ASP A 213 -2.31 -9.19 -0.65
C ASP A 213 -1.68 -10.08 0.45
N GLU A 214 -0.75 -9.54 1.26
CA GLU A 214 -0.16 -10.26 2.40
C GLU A 214 -1.18 -10.54 3.51
N LEU A 215 -2.05 -9.56 3.82
CA LEU A 215 -3.12 -9.78 4.81
C LEU A 215 -4.17 -10.77 4.30
N GLU A 216 -4.52 -10.72 3.02
CA GLU A 216 -5.42 -11.66 2.37
C GLU A 216 -4.86 -13.08 2.43
N GLN A 217 -3.59 -13.26 2.08
CA GLN A 217 -2.91 -14.55 2.16
C GLN A 217 -2.92 -15.14 3.57
N LEU A 218 -2.66 -14.30 4.60
CA LEU A 218 -2.71 -14.75 5.99
C LEU A 218 -4.11 -15.12 6.47
N LEU A 219 -5.14 -14.47 5.92
CA LEU A 219 -6.54 -14.78 6.26
C LEU A 219 -7.07 -16.02 5.55
N ASP A 220 -6.54 -16.32 4.36
CA ASP A 220 -6.96 -17.46 3.54
C ASP A 220 -6.29 -18.78 3.96
N ASP A 221 -5.12 -18.72 4.61
CA ASP A 221 -4.36 -19.91 5.03
C ASP A 221 -4.39 -20.09 6.55
N ASP A 222 -5.17 -21.07 7.01
CA ASP A 222 -5.29 -21.39 8.44
C ASP A 222 -3.96 -21.86 9.04
N ASP A 223 -3.06 -22.46 8.26
CA ASP A 223 -1.75 -22.92 8.72
C ASP A 223 -0.82 -21.72 8.95
N ASP A 224 -0.81 -20.75 8.02
CA ASP A 224 -0.06 -19.49 8.16
C ASP A 224 -0.58 -18.68 9.36
N MET A 225 -1.91 -18.65 9.58
CA MET A 225 -2.51 -18.05 10.77
C MET A 225 -2.08 -18.74 12.05
N ALA A 226 -2.09 -20.07 12.07
CA ALA A 226 -1.65 -20.86 13.24
C ALA A 226 -0.16 -20.63 13.53
N ASP A 227 0.62 -20.33 12.52
CA ASP A 227 2.06 -20.05 12.64
C ASP A 227 2.35 -18.72 13.37
N LEU A 228 1.40 -17.79 13.44
CA LEU A 228 1.53 -16.56 14.22
C LEU A 228 1.38 -16.76 15.74
N TYR A 229 0.83 -17.91 16.20
CA TYR A 229 0.64 -18.21 17.63
C TYR A 229 1.90 -18.77 18.28
N LEU A 230 2.86 -17.91 18.60
CA LEU A 230 4.16 -18.29 19.16
C LEU A 230 4.05 -18.86 20.57
N SER A 231 3.25 -18.23 21.44
CA SER A 231 3.02 -18.66 22.82
C SER A 231 2.50 -20.09 22.91
N ARG A 232 1.63 -20.51 21.98
CA ARG A 232 1.11 -21.86 21.89
C ARG A 232 2.18 -22.87 21.50
N LYS A 233 3.02 -22.53 20.51
CA LYS A 233 4.11 -23.39 20.05
C LYS A 233 5.14 -23.65 21.17
N MET A 234 5.42 -22.63 21.97
CA MET A 234 6.34 -22.76 23.11
C MET A 234 5.75 -23.62 24.24
N SER A 235 4.46 -23.50 24.55
CA SER A 235 3.82 -24.32 25.57
C SER A 235 3.72 -25.81 25.19
N SER A 236 3.56 -26.12 23.89
CA SER A 236 3.53 -27.50 23.40
C SER A 236 4.89 -28.16 23.28
N SER A 237 5.98 -27.38 23.29
CA SER A 237 7.36 -27.89 23.20
C SER A 237 8.03 -28.17 24.55
N SER A 238 7.34 -27.94 25.67
CA SER A 238 7.86 -28.36 26.99
C SER A 238 7.92 -29.88 27.06
N PRO A 239 9.11 -30.51 27.26
CA PRO A 239 9.18 -31.94 27.37
C PRO A 239 8.56 -32.35 28.70
N VAL A 240 7.38 -32.99 28.64
CA VAL A 240 6.86 -33.77 29.77
C VAL A 240 7.89 -34.88 30.02
N SER A 241 8.69 -34.73 31.07
CA SER A 241 9.56 -35.80 31.61
C SER A 241 8.70 -36.93 32.13
N GLY A 242 8.28 -37.83 31.23
CA GLY A 242 7.58 -39.06 31.54
C GLY A 242 8.17 -40.17 30.67
N SER A 243 9.00 -40.99 31.26
CA SER A 243 9.59 -42.18 30.67
C SER A 243 8.52 -43.20 30.28
N GLY A 244 8.30 -43.39 28.95
CA GLY A 244 7.49 -44.49 28.42
C GLY A 244 7.76 -44.67 26.93
N PRO A 245 7.85 -45.91 26.39
CA PRO A 245 8.47 -46.19 25.12
C PRO A 245 7.63 -45.81 23.91
N ALA A 246 8.36 -45.39 22.89
CA ALA A 246 7.90 -45.00 21.57
C ALA A 246 6.89 -45.99 20.94
N ASN A 247 5.78 -45.45 20.47
CA ASN A 247 5.07 -45.77 19.23
C ASN A 247 3.63 -45.30 19.31
N TRP A 248 3.33 -44.08 18.83
CA TRP A 248 1.95 -43.76 18.45
C TRP A 248 1.95 -42.67 17.34
N PHE A 249 1.50 -43.08 16.16
CA PHE A 249 1.00 -42.14 15.16
C PHE A 249 -0.45 -41.80 15.51
N PRO A 250 -0.87 -40.54 15.61
CA PRO A 250 -2.29 -40.22 15.75
C PRO A 250 -2.96 -40.26 14.37
N ALA A 251 -3.78 -41.30 14.18
CA ALA A 251 -4.77 -41.29 13.10
C ALA A 251 -5.92 -40.35 13.46
N SER A 252 -6.36 -39.54 12.47
CA SER A 252 -7.51 -38.65 12.56
C SER A 252 -8.75 -39.27 13.26
N PRO A 253 -9.42 -38.58 14.18
CA PRO A 253 -10.66 -39.08 14.74
C PRO A 253 -11.82 -38.82 13.78
N THR A 254 -12.28 -39.88 13.12
CA THR A 254 -13.61 -39.93 12.50
C THR A 254 -14.65 -39.89 13.64
N ILE A 255 -15.34 -38.77 13.79
CA ILE A 255 -16.49 -38.62 14.69
C ILE A 255 -17.66 -39.34 14.06
N GLY A 256 -17.85 -40.56 14.46
CA GLY A 256 -19.02 -41.32 14.07
C GLY A 256 -19.02 -42.71 14.67
N SER A 257 -19.83 -42.95 15.71
CA SER A 257 -20.17 -44.24 16.27
C SER A 257 -19.59 -44.63 17.66
N LYS A 258 -19.77 -43.83 18.71
CA LYS A 258 -19.66 -44.33 20.08
C LYS A 258 -20.71 -43.74 21.07
N ILE A 259 -21.87 -43.32 20.62
CA ILE A 259 -22.97 -42.87 21.48
C ILE A 259 -24.03 -43.98 21.66
N SER A 260 -23.69 -45.24 21.63
CA SER A 260 -24.69 -46.30 21.79
C SER A 260 -24.30 -47.43 22.77
N ARG A 261 -23.56 -47.14 23.82
CA ARG A 261 -23.26 -48.17 24.83
C ARG A 261 -23.26 -47.72 26.31
N ALA A 262 -23.83 -46.58 26.63
CA ALA A 262 -23.96 -46.15 28.04
C ALA A 262 -25.38 -46.25 28.58
N SER A 263 -26.16 -47.26 28.18
CA SER A 263 -27.49 -47.50 28.73
C SER A 263 -27.68 -48.99 29.01
N ARG A 264 -26.95 -49.56 29.95
CA ARG A 264 -27.29 -50.78 30.66
C ARG A 264 -26.19 -51.15 31.68
N ALA A 265 -26.23 -50.56 32.84
CA ALA A 265 -25.76 -51.19 34.07
C ALA A 265 -26.37 -50.42 35.25
N SER A 266 -27.60 -50.74 35.55
CA SER A 266 -28.16 -50.52 36.89
C SER A 266 -27.81 -51.73 37.74
N VAL A 267 -27.46 -51.44 38.98
CA VAL A 267 -27.45 -52.35 40.15
C VAL A 267 -26.22 -53.23 40.24
N ALA A 268 -25.27 -52.79 41.05
CA ALA A 268 -24.69 -53.57 42.17
C ALA A 268 -23.83 -52.67 43.05
N THR A 269 -24.35 -52.24 44.14
CA THR A 269 -23.83 -52.26 45.49
C THR A 269 -22.39 -51.92 45.78
N VAL A 270 -22.16 -50.71 46.32
CA VAL A 270 -21.25 -50.39 47.45
C VAL A 270 -19.91 -51.13 47.46
N ARG A 271 -18.94 -50.50 46.81
CA ARG A 271 -17.55 -50.47 47.26
C ARG A 271 -17.01 -49.10 46.82
N GLY A 272 -17.17 -48.24 47.83
CA GLY A 272 -16.96 -46.82 47.58
C GLY A 272 -15.52 -46.41 47.60
N ASP A 273 -15.33 -45.25 47.14
CA ASP A 273 -14.30 -44.17 47.30
C ASP A 273 -13.10 -44.12 46.39
N GLU A 274 -12.62 -45.18 45.77
CA GLU A 274 -11.47 -45.05 44.88
C GLU A 274 -11.89 -44.92 43.41
N ASP A 275 -12.94 -45.64 42.98
CA ASP A 275 -13.42 -45.59 41.58
C ASP A 275 -14.16 -44.27 41.26
N ASP A 276 -14.82 -43.64 42.23
CA ASP A 276 -15.49 -42.34 42.06
C ASP A 276 -14.51 -41.18 41.92
N ILE A 277 -13.31 -41.31 42.50
CA ILE A 277 -12.24 -40.30 42.37
C ILE A 277 -11.60 -40.36 40.98
N GLU A 278 -11.33 -41.55 40.43
CA GLU A 278 -10.80 -41.72 39.08
C GLU A 278 -11.80 -41.27 38.00
N GLU A 279 -13.10 -41.49 38.20
CA GLU A 279 -14.15 -41.04 37.28
C GLU A 279 -14.30 -39.50 37.33
N LEU A 280 -14.18 -38.89 38.51
CA LEU A 280 -14.17 -37.44 38.70
C LEU A 280 -12.92 -36.81 38.11
N GLU A 281 -11.74 -37.44 38.24
CA GLU A 281 -10.48 -37.00 37.69
C GLU A 281 -10.48 -37.05 36.15
N MET A 282 -11.03 -38.13 35.55
CA MET A 282 -11.25 -38.21 34.11
C MET A 282 -12.25 -37.17 33.62
N LEU A 283 -13.33 -36.90 34.35
CA LEU A 283 -14.32 -35.87 33.99
C LEU A 283 -13.72 -34.48 34.09
N LEU A 284 -12.90 -34.22 35.11
CA LEU A 284 -12.18 -32.97 35.30
C LEU A 284 -11.15 -32.74 34.17
N GLU A 285 -10.41 -33.78 33.77
CA GLU A 285 -9.45 -33.73 32.66
C GLU A 285 -10.14 -33.43 31.32
N VAL A 286 -11.31 -34.07 31.06
CA VAL A 286 -12.12 -33.77 29.87
C VAL A 286 -12.66 -32.35 29.89
N ILE A 287 -13.13 -31.85 31.03
CA ILE A 287 -13.60 -30.46 31.15
C ILE A 287 -12.45 -29.47 30.97
N ILE A 288 -11.28 -29.71 31.56
CA ILE A 288 -10.09 -28.90 31.38
C ILE A 288 -9.68 -28.87 29.90
N HIS A 289 -9.76 -30.03 29.23
CA HIS A 289 -9.43 -30.12 27.78
C HIS A 289 -10.44 -29.36 26.91
N ILE A 290 -11.74 -29.40 27.24
CA ILE A 290 -12.79 -28.67 26.53
C ILE A 290 -12.65 -27.17 26.79
N VAL A 291 -12.44 -26.74 28.03
CA VAL A 291 -12.26 -25.31 28.38
C VAL A 291 -10.98 -24.77 27.78
N SER A 292 -9.90 -25.54 27.80
CA SER A 292 -8.64 -25.17 27.10
C SER A 292 -8.84 -25.06 25.60
N GLY A 293 -9.54 -26.02 24.97
CA GLY A 293 -9.87 -25.99 23.56
C GLY A 293 -10.74 -24.78 23.17
N PHE A 294 -11.73 -24.45 24.01
CA PHE A 294 -12.59 -23.28 23.81
C PHE A 294 -11.81 -21.96 23.98
N SER A 295 -10.95 -21.87 25.00
CA SER A 295 -10.06 -20.69 25.16
C SER A 295 -9.13 -20.51 23.97
N ILE A 296 -8.59 -21.61 23.43
CA ILE A 296 -7.74 -21.57 22.22
C ILE A 296 -8.56 -21.13 21.02
N PHE A 297 -9.78 -21.65 20.84
CA PHE A 297 -10.68 -21.26 19.76
C PHE A 297 -11.02 -19.75 19.83
N MET A 298 -11.33 -19.23 21.01
CA MET A 298 -11.60 -17.80 21.20
C MET A 298 -10.38 -16.93 20.89
N LYS A 299 -9.17 -17.35 21.29
CA LYS A 299 -7.94 -16.62 20.98
C LYS A 299 -7.67 -16.60 19.47
N VAL A 300 -7.84 -17.73 18.77
CA VAL A 300 -7.73 -17.80 17.30
C VAL A 300 -8.75 -16.88 16.64
N TYR A 301 -9.97 -16.91 17.10
CA TYR A 301 -11.04 -16.04 16.58
C TYR A 301 -10.70 -14.54 16.74
N ASN A 302 -10.13 -14.13 17.87
CA ASN A 302 -9.71 -12.76 18.12
C ASN A 302 -8.56 -12.34 17.16
N GLY A 303 -7.60 -13.23 16.91
CA GLY A 303 -6.52 -12.96 15.95
C GLY A 303 -7.02 -12.80 14.51
N VAL A 304 -7.93 -13.64 14.06
CA VAL A 304 -8.59 -13.54 12.75
C VAL A 304 -9.40 -12.24 12.64
N SER A 305 -10.18 -11.91 13.67
CA SER A 305 -10.98 -10.69 13.72
C SER A 305 -10.11 -9.43 13.64
N LEU A 306 -8.97 -9.42 14.32
CA LEU A 306 -7.98 -8.34 14.26
C LEU A 306 -7.45 -8.14 12.83
N LEU A 307 -6.93 -9.19 12.21
CA LEU A 307 -6.41 -9.14 10.84
C LEU A 307 -7.48 -8.73 9.83
N GLN A 308 -8.71 -9.21 9.99
CA GLN A 308 -9.83 -8.84 9.14
C GLN A 308 -10.18 -7.36 9.26
N ALA A 309 -10.10 -6.76 10.45
CA ALA A 309 -10.34 -5.33 10.64
C ALA A 309 -9.31 -4.49 9.87
N TYR A 310 -8.03 -4.84 9.96
CA TYR A 310 -6.97 -4.13 9.21
C TYR A 310 -7.03 -4.39 7.70
N PHE A 311 -7.40 -5.58 7.27
CA PHE A 311 -7.65 -5.89 5.86
C PHE A 311 -8.74 -4.95 5.29
N MET A 312 -9.87 -4.80 5.98
CA MET A 312 -10.95 -3.89 5.56
C MET A 312 -10.50 -2.43 5.53
N GLN A 313 -9.65 -2.01 6.45
CA GLN A 313 -9.10 -0.67 6.47
C GLN A 313 -8.16 -0.40 5.28
N ILE A 314 -7.30 -1.37 4.95
CA ILE A 314 -6.41 -1.29 3.78
C ILE A 314 -7.20 -1.33 2.47
N ASP A 315 -8.22 -2.20 2.39
CA ASP A 315 -9.11 -2.25 1.21
C ASP A 315 -9.86 -0.92 1.02
N GLY A 316 -10.33 -0.30 2.09
CA GLY A 316 -10.90 1.04 2.06
C GLY A 316 -9.92 2.12 1.54
N THR A 317 -8.63 2.04 1.89
CA THR A 317 -7.60 2.96 1.34
C THR A 317 -7.30 2.66 -0.13
N LEU A 318 -7.31 1.40 -0.53
CA LEU A 318 -7.14 1.00 -1.93
C LEU A 318 -8.30 1.52 -2.80
N ASN A 319 -9.54 1.41 -2.31
CA ASN A 319 -10.72 1.92 -3.00
C ASN A 319 -10.65 3.44 -3.20
N LYS A 320 -10.22 4.20 -2.19
CA LYS A 320 -9.98 5.65 -2.32
C LYS A 320 -8.95 5.97 -3.40
N LEU A 321 -7.83 5.24 -3.43
CA LEU A 321 -6.79 5.41 -4.46
C LEU A 321 -7.30 5.06 -5.86
N THR A 322 -8.13 4.03 -5.98
CA THR A 322 -8.73 3.64 -7.25
C THR A 322 -9.68 4.71 -7.77
N THR A 323 -10.56 5.24 -6.91
CA THR A 323 -11.46 6.35 -7.25
C THR A 323 -10.68 7.61 -7.66
N LEU A 324 -9.63 7.96 -6.93
CA LEU A 324 -8.77 9.10 -7.29
C LEU A 324 -8.06 8.88 -8.62
N ARG A 325 -7.62 7.66 -8.92
CA ARG A 325 -7.02 7.31 -10.22
C ARG A 325 -8.01 7.48 -11.36
N GLU A 326 -9.22 6.97 -11.19
CA GLU A 326 -10.30 7.11 -12.17
C GLU A 326 -10.60 8.57 -12.45
N TYR A 327 -10.70 9.40 -11.40
CA TYR A 327 -10.90 10.84 -11.55
C TYR A 327 -9.75 11.54 -12.30
N ILE A 328 -8.49 11.14 -12.09
CA ILE A 328 -7.33 11.65 -12.84
C ILE A 328 -7.39 11.21 -14.30
N ASP A 329 -7.74 9.96 -14.57
CA ASP A 329 -7.82 9.40 -15.93
C ASP A 329 -8.95 10.10 -16.71
N ASP A 330 -10.14 10.28 -16.10
CA ASP A 330 -11.26 11.02 -16.70
C ASP A 330 -10.92 12.49 -17.01
N THR A 331 -10.18 13.14 -16.09
CA THR A 331 -9.72 14.52 -16.31
C THR A 331 -8.70 14.59 -17.45
N GLU A 332 -7.79 13.62 -17.56
CA GLU A 332 -6.80 13.54 -18.64
C GLU A 332 -7.51 13.35 -20.00
N ASP A 333 -8.54 12.51 -20.07
CA ASP A 333 -9.35 12.29 -21.25
C ASP A 333 -10.15 13.55 -21.64
N TYR A 334 -10.75 14.23 -20.66
CA TYR A 334 -11.40 15.52 -20.90
C TYR A 334 -10.44 16.56 -21.50
N ILE A 335 -9.23 16.66 -20.97
CA ILE A 335 -8.20 17.58 -21.51
C ILE A 335 -7.79 17.21 -22.92
N ASN A 336 -7.64 15.93 -23.23
CA ASN A 336 -7.31 15.46 -24.58
C ASN A 336 -8.41 15.84 -25.58
N ILE A 337 -9.67 15.65 -25.22
CA ILE A 337 -10.81 16.06 -26.03
C ILE A 337 -10.80 17.59 -26.26
N GLN A 338 -10.50 18.36 -25.22
CA GLN A 338 -10.46 19.83 -25.33
C GLN A 338 -9.28 20.30 -26.21
N LEU A 339 -8.13 19.66 -26.11
CA LEU A 339 -6.97 19.93 -26.99
C LEU A 339 -7.30 19.60 -28.45
N ASP A 340 -7.97 18.49 -28.71
CA ASP A 340 -8.39 18.09 -30.05
C ASP A 340 -9.43 19.07 -30.61
N ASN A 341 -10.34 19.58 -29.79
CA ASN A 341 -11.27 20.63 -30.18
C ASN A 341 -10.53 21.92 -30.58
N HIS A 342 -9.57 22.38 -29.79
CA HIS A 342 -8.76 23.54 -30.15
C HIS A 342 -7.96 23.30 -31.42
N ARG A 343 -7.39 22.12 -31.59
CA ARG A 343 -6.70 21.72 -32.82
C ARG A 343 -7.60 21.77 -34.05
N ASN A 344 -8.82 21.25 -33.91
CA ASN A 344 -9.83 21.30 -34.96
C ASN A 344 -10.23 22.74 -35.32
N GLN A 345 -10.37 23.62 -34.32
CA GLN A 345 -10.62 25.06 -34.56
C GLN A 345 -9.49 25.72 -35.31
N LEU A 346 -8.22 25.40 -34.97
CA LEU A 346 -7.06 25.92 -35.70
C LEU A 346 -7.03 25.43 -37.16
N ILE A 347 -7.31 24.16 -37.41
CA ILE A 347 -7.39 23.57 -38.74
C ILE A 347 -8.49 24.27 -39.56
N GLN A 348 -9.68 24.52 -38.92
CA GLN A 348 -10.76 25.25 -39.56
C GLN A 348 -10.34 26.69 -39.95
N LEU A 349 -9.65 27.40 -39.06
CA LEU A 349 -9.13 28.73 -39.30
C LEU A 349 -8.10 28.73 -40.44
N GLU A 350 -7.19 27.75 -40.45
CA GLU A 350 -6.19 27.57 -41.50
C GLU A 350 -6.85 27.33 -42.87
N LEU A 351 -7.87 26.44 -42.91
CA LEU A 351 -8.63 26.17 -44.13
C LEU A 351 -9.33 27.43 -44.64
N PHE A 352 -9.92 28.22 -43.73
CA PHE A 352 -10.60 29.48 -44.07
C PHE A 352 -9.61 30.51 -44.65
N LEU A 353 -8.47 30.71 -44.01
CA LEU A 353 -7.44 31.63 -44.48
C LEU A 353 -6.83 31.18 -45.80
N SER A 354 -6.51 29.88 -45.94
CA SER A 354 -5.93 29.31 -47.15
C SER A 354 -6.88 29.43 -48.34
N SER A 355 -8.17 29.13 -48.14
CA SER A 355 -9.17 29.28 -49.20
C SER A 355 -9.35 30.74 -49.61
N GLY A 356 -9.32 31.68 -48.65
CA GLY A 356 -9.35 33.11 -48.87
C GLY A 356 -8.17 33.60 -49.69
N THR A 357 -6.96 33.19 -49.32
CA THR A 357 -5.74 33.60 -50.06
C THR A 357 -5.71 33.06 -51.49
N VAL A 358 -6.19 31.81 -51.72
CA VAL A 358 -6.31 31.26 -53.08
C VAL A 358 -7.29 32.08 -53.91
N CYS A 359 -8.47 32.41 -53.40
CA CYS A 359 -9.47 33.21 -54.07
C CYS A 359 -8.98 34.63 -54.38
N LEU A 360 -8.29 35.27 -53.42
CA LEU A 360 -7.67 36.58 -53.62
C LEU A 360 -6.55 36.54 -54.63
N SER A 361 -5.76 35.48 -54.68
CA SER A 361 -4.66 35.32 -55.67
C SER A 361 -5.23 35.17 -57.08
N ILE A 362 -6.31 34.42 -57.26
CA ILE A 362 -6.99 34.31 -58.58
C ILE A 362 -7.57 35.65 -58.97
N TYR A 363 -8.26 36.35 -58.08
CA TYR A 363 -8.79 37.69 -58.33
C TYR A 363 -7.67 38.68 -58.74
N SER A 364 -6.54 38.71 -58.00
CA SER A 364 -5.39 39.54 -58.27
C SER A 364 -4.73 39.23 -59.63
N LEU A 365 -4.63 37.94 -59.98
CA LEU A 365 -4.11 37.49 -61.27
C LEU A 365 -4.95 38.05 -62.45
N VAL A 366 -6.27 37.89 -62.36
CA VAL A 366 -7.20 38.41 -63.36
C VAL A 366 -7.07 39.92 -63.48
N SER A 367 -7.07 40.63 -62.33
CA SER A 367 -6.92 42.09 -62.32
C SER A 367 -5.56 42.54 -62.90
N ALA A 368 -4.50 41.79 -62.62
CA ALA A 368 -3.15 42.10 -63.17
C ALA A 368 -3.04 41.92 -64.69
N ILE A 369 -3.65 40.84 -65.23
CA ILE A 369 -3.68 40.57 -66.65
C ILE A 369 -4.37 41.71 -67.37
N PHE A 370 -5.51 42.17 -66.90
CA PHE A 370 -6.23 43.31 -67.57
C PHE A 370 -5.65 44.68 -67.24
N GLY A 371 -4.80 44.78 -66.22
CA GLY A 371 -4.05 45.98 -65.86
C GLY A 371 -2.71 46.13 -66.61
N MET A 372 -2.31 45.15 -67.43
CA MET A 372 -1.08 45.22 -68.20
C MET A 372 -1.21 46.19 -69.39
N ASN A 373 -0.13 46.97 -69.69
CA ASN A 373 -0.05 47.90 -70.80
C ASN A 373 0.20 47.20 -72.14
N ILE A 374 -0.33 46.02 -72.40
CA ILE A 374 -0.23 45.30 -73.67
C ILE A 374 -1.45 45.69 -74.49
N PRO A 375 -1.24 46.20 -75.76
CA PRO A 375 -2.33 46.56 -76.61
C PRO A 375 -3.16 45.32 -76.98
N TYR A 376 -4.44 45.28 -76.53
CA TYR A 376 -5.40 44.31 -76.99
C TYR A 376 -6.67 44.98 -77.52
N THR A 377 -7.29 44.38 -78.46
CA THR A 377 -8.34 44.95 -79.30
C THR A 377 -9.60 45.46 -78.52
N TRP A 378 -9.70 45.27 -77.27
CA TRP A 378 -10.81 45.69 -76.39
C TRP A 378 -10.54 46.96 -75.59
N ASN A 379 -9.35 47.60 -75.80
CA ASN A 379 -8.97 48.78 -75.03
C ASN A 379 -9.38 50.09 -75.67
N ASP A 380 -9.66 50.08 -77.00
CA ASP A 380 -9.84 51.31 -77.82
C ASP A 380 -11.27 51.83 -77.79
N ASP A 381 -12.00 51.99 -76.84
CA ASP A 381 -13.25 52.81 -76.73
C ASP A 381 -14.11 52.51 -75.44
N HIS A 382 -13.68 51.68 -74.52
CA HIS A 382 -14.57 51.19 -73.47
C HIS A 382 -13.96 51.26 -72.09
N GLY A 383 -13.70 52.45 -71.54
CA GLY A 383 -13.17 52.66 -70.19
C GLY A 383 -14.07 52.06 -69.06
N TYR A 384 -15.30 51.65 -69.39
CA TYR A 384 -16.22 50.92 -68.45
C TYR A 384 -15.97 49.40 -68.41
N MET A 385 -15.33 48.81 -69.41
CA MET A 385 -15.06 47.36 -69.46
C MET A 385 -14.17 46.90 -68.36
N PHE A 386 -13.12 47.66 -68.01
CA PHE A 386 -12.30 47.33 -66.84
C PHE A 386 -13.10 47.23 -65.54
N LYS A 387 -14.03 48.18 -65.34
CA LYS A 387 -14.90 48.16 -64.17
C LYS A 387 -15.74 46.90 -64.13
N TRP A 388 -16.31 46.45 -65.25
CA TRP A 388 -17.08 45.21 -65.34
C TRP A 388 -16.24 43.98 -65.10
N VAL A 389 -15.00 43.92 -65.65
CA VAL A 389 -14.08 42.79 -65.39
C VAL A 389 -13.75 42.66 -63.89
N VAL A 390 -13.48 43.77 -63.22
CA VAL A 390 -13.17 43.78 -61.80
C VAL A 390 -14.39 43.31 -60.98
N ILE A 391 -15.61 43.78 -61.30
CA ILE A 391 -16.84 43.41 -60.62
C ILE A 391 -17.15 41.90 -60.84
N VAL A 392 -17.11 41.45 -62.11
CA VAL A 392 -17.40 40.04 -62.45
C VAL A 392 -16.35 39.11 -61.86
N ALA A 393 -15.05 39.45 -61.92
CA ALA A 393 -14.00 38.66 -61.29
C ALA A 393 -14.14 38.60 -59.76
N GLY A 394 -14.51 39.75 -59.13
CA GLY A 394 -14.76 39.79 -57.69
C GLY A 394 -15.94 38.91 -57.30
N PHE A 395 -17.08 38.97 -58.07
CA PHE A 395 -18.22 38.12 -57.82
C PHE A 395 -17.92 36.62 -58.01
N ALA A 396 -17.19 36.26 -59.09
CA ALA A 396 -16.75 34.89 -59.34
C ALA A 396 -15.84 34.36 -58.24
N SER A 397 -14.91 35.18 -57.74
CA SER A 397 -14.02 34.84 -56.63
C SER A 397 -14.82 34.62 -55.32
N ALA A 398 -15.80 35.45 -55.04
CA ALA A 398 -16.68 35.30 -53.89
C ALA A 398 -17.54 34.01 -53.96
N VAL A 399 -18.11 33.70 -55.15
CA VAL A 399 -18.85 32.46 -55.38
C VAL A 399 -17.92 31.23 -55.20
N LEU A 400 -16.69 31.29 -55.73
CA LEU A 400 -15.72 30.23 -55.57
C LEU A 400 -15.40 30.00 -54.06
N PHE A 401 -15.15 31.06 -53.32
CA PHE A 401 -14.89 31.00 -51.89
C PHE A 401 -16.06 30.36 -51.13
N ILE A 402 -17.30 30.82 -51.38
CA ILE A 402 -18.47 30.26 -50.75
C ILE A 402 -18.64 28.76 -51.10
N THR A 403 -18.38 28.40 -52.35
CA THR A 403 -18.43 26.99 -52.79
C THR A 403 -17.41 26.12 -52.08
N ILE A 404 -16.19 26.60 -51.90
CA ILE A 404 -15.12 25.87 -51.15
C ILE A 404 -15.55 25.68 -49.71
N ILE A 405 -16.07 26.73 -49.03
CA ILE A 405 -16.51 26.65 -47.65
C ILE A 405 -17.73 25.73 -47.53
N TYR A 406 -18.69 25.79 -48.46
CA TYR A 406 -19.84 24.89 -48.46
C TYR A 406 -19.42 23.42 -48.62
N TYR A 407 -18.48 23.17 -49.59
CA TYR A 407 -17.95 21.81 -49.78
C TYR A 407 -17.17 21.29 -48.57
N ALA A 408 -16.40 22.15 -47.91
CA ALA A 408 -15.66 21.81 -46.69
C ALA A 408 -16.63 21.46 -45.55
N ARG A 409 -17.71 22.22 -45.40
CA ARG A 409 -18.82 21.90 -44.46
C ARG A 409 -19.51 20.59 -44.79
N TYR A 410 -19.87 20.38 -46.06
CA TYR A 410 -20.54 19.15 -46.51
C TYR A 410 -19.71 17.90 -46.25
N LYS A 411 -18.38 17.98 -46.39
CA LYS A 411 -17.44 16.88 -46.06
C LYS A 411 -17.15 16.74 -44.57
N GLY A 412 -17.69 17.60 -43.71
CA GLY A 412 -17.44 17.55 -42.27
C GLY A 412 -16.03 18.00 -41.86
N LEU A 413 -15.27 18.65 -42.76
CA LEU A 413 -13.93 19.20 -42.49
C LEU A 413 -14.01 20.47 -41.62
N VAL A 414 -15.13 21.14 -41.65
CA VAL A 414 -15.47 22.29 -40.79
C VAL A 414 -16.65 21.85 -39.93
N GLY A 415 -16.39 21.63 -38.62
CA GLY A 415 -17.42 21.25 -37.68
C GLY A 415 -18.57 22.27 -37.64
N SER A 416 -19.75 21.76 -37.38
CA SER A 416 -20.97 22.55 -37.15
C SER A 416 -20.84 23.36 -35.87
#